data_19dbfe242284b565bb2c41123922d29e
#
_entry.id   19dbfe242284b565bb2c41123922d29e
#
_cell.length_a   1.000
_cell.length_b   1.000
_cell.length_c   1.000
_cell.angle_alpha   90.00
_cell.angle_beta   90.00
_cell.angle_gamma   90.00
#
_symmetry.space_group_name_H-M   'P 1'
#
loop_
_entity.id
_entity.type
_entity.pdbx_description
1 polymer ?
#
loop_
_entity_poly.entity_id
_entity_poly.type
_entity_poly.pdbx_seq_one_letter_code
_entity_poly.pdbx_strand_id
1 'polypeptide(L)'
;IWDRINDLLANPYLICDILMRNMEAFGKEGVVYLETQQGLLPAEKADGSSYTLEEAANIYRQLLASPKAKATGVEVRFQNALLRFAPNAEDRLRTLYAITDRYRDLYVGVNMVGREDNDKGYPLRFLPVLRELRHKYPDINLSIHAGEVDEPNTHIRDTLLLGAQRIGHGVNLITDPETMLRMRHGPY
;
A
#
# COMPACT_ATOMS: atom_id res chain seq x y z
N ILE A 1 -1.68 -1.10 -20.38
CA ILE A 1 -3.02 -0.92 -19.77
C ILE A 1 -2.96 0.21 -18.74
N TRP A 2 -2.01 0.19 -17.80
CA TRP A 2 -1.89 1.18 -16.73
C TRP A 2 -1.79 2.62 -17.26
N ASP A 3 -0.99 2.87 -18.30
CA ASP A 3 -0.82 4.21 -18.88
C ASP A 3 -2.12 4.80 -19.45
N ARG A 4 -3.11 3.95 -19.79
CA ARG A 4 -4.39 4.40 -20.34
C ARG A 4 -5.44 4.73 -19.30
N ILE A 5 -5.26 4.29 -18.06
CA ILE A 5 -6.23 4.49 -16.98
C ILE A 5 -5.74 5.44 -15.90
N ASN A 6 -4.45 5.82 -15.92
CA ASN A 6 -3.86 6.69 -14.91
C ASN A 6 -4.59 8.04 -14.79
N ASP A 7 -4.97 8.64 -15.90
CA ASP A 7 -5.70 9.92 -15.91
C ASP A 7 -7.07 9.79 -15.22
N LEU A 8 -7.75 8.65 -15.39
CA LEU A 8 -9.01 8.36 -14.72
C LEU A 8 -8.81 8.17 -13.21
N LEU A 9 -7.70 7.52 -12.83
CA LEU A 9 -7.37 7.28 -11.42
C LEU A 9 -6.84 8.53 -10.71
N ALA A 10 -6.54 9.61 -11.43
CA ALA A 10 -6.21 10.91 -10.84
C ALA A 10 -7.46 11.66 -10.32
N ASN A 11 -8.67 11.24 -10.70
CA ASN A 11 -9.91 11.86 -10.26
C ASN A 11 -10.43 11.20 -8.95
N PRO A 12 -10.41 11.91 -7.81
CA PRO A 12 -10.79 11.33 -6.53
C PRO A 12 -12.28 10.95 -6.45
N TYR A 13 -13.15 11.59 -7.20
CA TYR A 13 -14.59 11.25 -7.22
C TYR A 13 -14.84 9.95 -7.98
N LEU A 14 -14.11 9.73 -9.08
CA LEU A 14 -14.19 8.46 -9.81
C LEU A 14 -13.68 7.29 -8.94
N ILE A 15 -12.60 7.53 -8.22
CA ILE A 15 -12.09 6.55 -7.24
C ILE A 15 -13.14 6.26 -6.16
N CYS A 16 -13.82 7.29 -5.66
CA CYS A 16 -14.90 7.12 -4.69
C CYS A 16 -16.05 6.27 -5.25
N ASP A 17 -16.44 6.47 -6.51
CA ASP A 17 -17.48 5.65 -7.16
C ASP A 17 -17.06 4.19 -7.30
N ILE A 18 -15.82 3.94 -7.70
CA ILE A 18 -15.26 2.59 -7.80
C ILE A 18 -15.21 1.93 -6.42
N LEU A 19 -14.70 2.64 -5.43
CA LEU A 19 -14.61 2.14 -4.05
C LEU A 19 -16.01 1.80 -3.49
N MET A 20 -16.98 2.67 -3.73
CA MET A 20 -18.36 2.43 -3.28
C MET A 20 -18.95 1.15 -3.88
N ARG A 21 -18.74 0.92 -5.18
CA ARG A 21 -19.19 -0.32 -5.86
C ARG A 21 -18.48 -1.55 -5.29
N ASN A 22 -17.19 -1.45 -4.99
CA ASN A 22 -16.44 -2.54 -4.36
C ASN A 22 -16.98 -2.83 -2.96
N MET A 23 -17.24 -1.80 -2.14
CA MET A 23 -17.84 -1.96 -0.81
C MET A 23 -19.20 -2.65 -0.88
N GLU A 24 -20.06 -2.26 -1.84
CA GLU A 24 -21.37 -2.90 -2.04
C GLU A 24 -21.24 -4.38 -2.45
N ALA A 25 -20.29 -4.71 -3.33
CA ALA A 25 -20.05 -6.07 -3.77
C ALA A 25 -19.50 -6.94 -2.64
N PHE A 26 -18.43 -6.49 -2.00
CA PHE A 26 -17.77 -7.21 -0.91
C PHE A 26 -18.65 -7.35 0.33
N GLY A 27 -19.45 -6.32 0.67
CA GLY A 27 -20.39 -6.41 1.77
C GLY A 27 -21.46 -7.49 1.55
N LYS A 28 -21.94 -7.66 0.31
CA LYS A 28 -22.85 -8.77 -0.05
C LYS A 28 -22.21 -10.15 0.08
N GLU A 29 -20.89 -10.24 -0.06
CA GLU A 29 -20.12 -11.47 0.13
C GLU A 29 -19.71 -11.72 1.58
N GLY A 30 -20.09 -10.82 2.51
CA GLY A 30 -19.80 -10.94 3.93
C GLY A 30 -18.43 -10.37 4.35
N VAL A 31 -17.75 -9.62 3.49
CA VAL A 31 -16.53 -8.90 3.86
C VAL A 31 -16.90 -7.75 4.80
N VAL A 32 -16.22 -7.68 5.94
CA VAL A 32 -16.45 -6.64 6.97
C VAL A 32 -15.29 -5.64 7.08
N TYR A 33 -14.12 -5.97 6.52
CA TYR A 33 -12.93 -5.12 6.55
C TYR A 33 -12.14 -5.24 5.24
N LEU A 34 -11.80 -4.11 4.64
CA LEU A 34 -11.06 -4.01 3.39
C LEU A 34 -9.87 -3.06 3.55
N GLU A 35 -8.67 -3.55 3.32
CA GLU A 35 -7.51 -2.71 3.05
C GLU A 35 -7.26 -2.63 1.54
N THR A 36 -7.17 -1.43 1.01
CA THR A 36 -6.91 -1.23 -0.42
C THR A 36 -5.80 -0.20 -0.65
N GLN A 37 -5.06 -0.39 -1.74
CA GLN A 37 -4.01 0.55 -2.13
C GLN A 37 -4.67 1.76 -2.80
N GLN A 38 -4.65 2.89 -2.11
CA GLN A 38 -5.16 4.16 -2.62
C GLN A 38 -4.29 5.30 -2.11
N GLY A 39 -3.55 5.94 -3.01
CA GLY A 39 -2.75 7.12 -2.67
C GLY A 39 -3.58 8.41 -2.62
N LEU A 40 -3.05 9.42 -1.95
CA LEU A 40 -3.59 10.79 -1.97
C LEU A 40 -3.04 11.62 -3.16
N LEU A 41 -2.02 11.15 -3.86
CA LEU A 41 -1.25 11.90 -4.87
C LEU A 41 -1.30 11.25 -6.25
N PRO A 42 -1.13 12.08 -7.27
CA PRO A 42 -1.65 13.42 -7.48
C PRO A 42 -3.10 13.32 -7.94
N ALA A 43 -3.99 14.07 -7.34
CA ALA A 43 -5.38 14.17 -7.79
C ALA A 43 -5.59 15.51 -8.51
N GLU A 44 -6.21 15.50 -9.70
CA GLU A 44 -6.42 16.68 -10.52
C GLU A 44 -7.86 17.15 -10.49
N LYS A 45 -8.05 18.48 -10.50
CA LYS A 45 -9.34 19.16 -10.62
C LYS A 45 -9.70 19.33 -12.09
N ALA A 46 -10.97 19.61 -12.37
CA ALA A 46 -11.47 19.82 -13.72
C ALA A 46 -10.79 21.00 -14.47
N ASP A 47 -10.23 21.95 -13.73
CA ASP A 47 -9.50 23.10 -14.27
C ASP A 47 -8.00 22.83 -14.50
N GLY A 48 -7.56 21.60 -14.28
CA GLY A 48 -6.16 21.17 -14.41
C GLY A 48 -5.28 21.51 -13.21
N SER A 49 -5.80 22.15 -12.17
CA SER A 49 -5.08 22.34 -10.91
C SER A 49 -5.11 21.05 -10.07
N SER A 50 -4.16 20.90 -9.15
CA SER A 50 -4.11 19.72 -8.27
C SER A 50 -4.93 19.96 -6.99
N TYR A 51 -5.54 18.88 -6.49
CA TYR A 51 -6.05 18.86 -5.12
C TYR A 51 -4.89 18.91 -4.12
N THR A 52 -5.10 19.63 -3.02
CA THR A 52 -4.24 19.46 -1.85
C THR A 52 -4.46 18.08 -1.22
N LEU A 53 -3.49 17.60 -0.44
CA LEU A 53 -3.64 16.35 0.31
C LEU A 53 -4.87 16.37 1.23
N GLU A 54 -5.13 17.50 1.86
CA GLU A 54 -6.28 17.67 2.76
C GLU A 54 -7.62 17.64 2.02
N GLU A 55 -7.72 18.31 0.87
CA GLU A 55 -8.91 18.24 0.02
C GLU A 55 -9.20 16.80 -0.42
N ALA A 56 -8.18 16.08 -0.90
CA ALA A 56 -8.32 14.68 -1.31
C ALA A 56 -8.71 13.77 -0.13
N ALA A 57 -8.06 13.95 1.03
CA ALA A 57 -8.39 13.18 2.23
C ALA A 57 -9.84 13.42 2.67
N ASN A 58 -10.32 14.67 2.61
CA ASN A 58 -11.69 15.01 2.98
C ASN A 58 -12.73 14.40 2.02
N ILE A 59 -12.42 14.26 0.73
CA ILE A 59 -13.30 13.54 -0.21
C ILE A 59 -13.45 12.08 0.23
N TYR A 60 -12.37 11.39 0.57
CA TYR A 60 -12.45 10.01 1.06
C TYR A 60 -13.15 9.90 2.41
N ARG A 61 -12.89 10.82 3.36
CA ARG A 61 -13.61 10.87 4.65
C ARG A 61 -15.12 11.01 4.46
N GLN A 62 -15.55 11.90 3.57
CA GLN A 62 -16.97 12.12 3.27
C GLN A 62 -17.62 10.87 2.68
N LEU A 63 -16.94 10.19 1.75
CA LEU A 63 -17.43 8.92 1.22
C LEU A 63 -17.62 7.90 2.34
N LEU A 64 -16.58 7.62 3.12
CA LEU A 64 -16.59 6.56 4.14
C LEU A 64 -17.56 6.87 5.29
N ALA A 65 -17.81 8.15 5.57
CA ALA A 65 -18.79 8.59 6.57
C ALA A 65 -20.23 8.55 6.05
N SER A 66 -20.45 8.38 4.74
CA SER A 66 -21.80 8.45 4.13
C SER A 66 -22.70 7.31 4.63
N PRO A 67 -24.04 7.55 4.71
CA PRO A 67 -24.99 6.51 5.05
C PRO A 67 -24.91 5.29 4.10
N LYS A 68 -24.63 5.55 2.82
CA LYS A 68 -24.50 4.51 1.79
C LYS A 68 -23.30 3.59 2.07
N ALA A 69 -22.14 4.16 2.37
CA ALA A 69 -20.95 3.39 2.72
C ALA A 69 -21.16 2.57 4.01
N LYS A 70 -21.71 3.18 5.05
CA LYS A 70 -22.03 2.49 6.31
C LYS A 70 -23.01 1.33 6.14
N ALA A 71 -23.98 1.47 5.25
CA ALA A 71 -24.95 0.43 4.97
C ALA A 71 -24.35 -0.84 4.34
N THR A 72 -23.13 -0.77 3.77
CA THR A 72 -22.45 -1.96 3.24
C THR A 72 -21.91 -2.89 4.34
N GLY A 73 -21.72 -2.37 5.55
CA GLY A 73 -21.07 -3.09 6.66
C GLY A 73 -19.56 -3.27 6.51
N VAL A 74 -18.95 -2.70 5.47
CA VAL A 74 -17.50 -2.81 5.18
C VAL A 74 -16.75 -1.62 5.76
N GLU A 75 -15.85 -1.87 6.69
CA GLU A 75 -14.86 -0.88 7.11
C GLU A 75 -13.69 -0.84 6.12
N VAL A 76 -13.32 0.34 5.64
CA VAL A 76 -12.24 0.51 4.68
C VAL A 76 -11.07 1.28 5.30
N ARG A 77 -9.85 0.80 5.04
CA ARG A 77 -8.59 1.49 5.30
C ARG A 77 -7.73 1.47 4.05
N PHE A 78 -6.85 2.46 3.94
CA PHE A 78 -5.95 2.60 2.79
C PHE A 78 -4.51 2.24 3.13
N GLN A 79 -3.78 1.83 2.11
CA GLN A 79 -2.33 1.71 2.12
C GLN A 79 -1.75 2.63 1.05
N ASN A 80 -0.69 3.37 1.38
CA ASN A 80 0.07 4.11 0.39
C ASN A 80 1.01 3.17 -0.37
N ALA A 81 0.91 3.11 -1.69
CA ALA A 81 1.72 2.25 -2.52
C ALA A 81 2.97 2.95 -3.05
N LEU A 82 4.13 2.30 -2.92
CA LEU A 82 5.41 2.72 -3.49
C LEU A 82 5.83 1.80 -4.62
N LEU A 83 6.00 2.34 -5.84
CA LEU A 83 6.72 1.64 -6.90
C LEU A 83 8.22 1.61 -6.59
N ARG A 84 8.71 0.47 -6.06
CA ARG A 84 10.06 0.34 -5.52
C ARG A 84 11.19 0.45 -6.53
N PHE A 85 10.94 0.18 -7.80
CA PHE A 85 11.94 0.33 -8.87
C PHE A 85 12.08 1.77 -9.39
N ALA A 86 11.28 2.72 -8.91
CA ALA A 86 11.39 4.12 -9.31
C ALA A 86 12.76 4.72 -8.89
N PRO A 87 13.36 5.61 -9.68
CA PRO A 87 14.67 6.19 -9.39
C PRO A 87 14.77 6.89 -8.03
N ASN A 88 13.68 7.54 -7.61
CA ASN A 88 13.57 8.31 -6.37
C ASN A 88 12.74 7.59 -5.30
N ALA A 89 12.75 6.25 -5.30
CA ALA A 89 11.88 5.45 -4.44
C ALA A 89 12.13 5.71 -2.95
N GLU A 90 13.37 5.93 -2.53
CA GLU A 90 13.71 6.21 -1.12
C GLU A 90 13.11 7.53 -0.62
N ASP A 91 13.17 8.59 -1.43
CA ASP A 91 12.58 9.89 -1.06
C ASP A 91 11.06 9.85 -1.10
N ARG A 92 10.48 9.13 -2.07
CA ARG A 92 9.05 8.86 -2.10
C ARG A 92 8.60 8.06 -0.89
N LEU A 93 9.38 7.08 -0.44
CA LEU A 93 9.09 6.30 0.75
C LEU A 93 9.01 7.20 2.00
N ARG A 94 9.95 8.14 2.17
CA ARG A 94 9.91 9.15 3.24
C ARG A 94 8.63 9.98 3.19
N THR A 95 8.25 10.41 2.00
CA THR A 95 7.01 11.17 1.77
C THR A 95 5.77 10.36 2.14
N LEU A 96 5.69 9.09 1.70
CA LEU A 96 4.55 8.23 1.98
C LEU A 96 4.42 7.90 3.47
N TYR A 97 5.52 7.71 4.18
CA TYR A 97 5.49 7.54 5.64
C TYR A 97 4.95 8.80 6.33
N ALA A 98 5.39 9.99 5.93
CA ALA A 98 4.87 11.24 6.48
C ALA A 98 3.38 11.46 6.18
N ILE A 99 2.92 11.11 4.98
CA ILE A 99 1.50 11.15 4.59
C ILE A 99 0.70 10.16 5.44
N THR A 100 1.17 8.92 5.56
CA THR A 100 0.51 7.88 6.36
C THR A 100 0.39 8.31 7.82
N ASP A 101 1.43 8.90 8.38
CA ASP A 101 1.41 9.42 9.75
C ASP A 101 0.42 10.55 9.95
N ARG A 102 0.35 11.47 8.99
CA ARG A 102 -0.57 12.62 9.05
C ARG A 102 -2.04 12.21 8.92
N TYR A 103 -2.34 11.17 8.15
CA TYR A 103 -3.70 10.74 7.81
C TYR A 103 -4.02 9.33 8.32
N ARG A 104 -3.64 9.03 9.59
CA ARG A 104 -3.84 7.71 10.23
C ARG A 104 -5.31 7.31 10.37
N ASP A 105 -6.22 8.25 10.29
CA ASP A 105 -7.66 7.97 10.23
C ASP A 105 -8.10 7.26 8.95
N LEU A 106 -7.32 7.42 7.87
CA LEU A 106 -7.55 6.79 6.56
C LEU A 106 -6.51 5.69 6.25
N TYR A 107 -5.24 5.93 6.59
CA TYR A 107 -4.11 5.10 6.17
C TYR A 107 -3.55 4.26 7.31
N VAL A 108 -3.42 2.97 7.08
CA VAL A 108 -2.90 2.01 8.08
C VAL A 108 -1.46 1.59 7.81
N GLY A 109 -0.91 1.90 6.64
CA GLY A 109 0.45 1.49 6.32
C GLY A 109 0.92 1.90 4.94
N VAL A 110 2.16 1.50 4.66
CA VAL A 110 2.81 1.66 3.37
C VAL A 110 3.04 0.28 2.75
N ASN A 111 2.81 0.17 1.45
CA ASN A 111 2.98 -1.06 0.69
C ASN A 111 4.00 -0.84 -0.43
N MET A 112 5.11 -1.58 -0.40
CA MET A 112 6.13 -1.52 -1.43
C MET A 112 5.80 -2.54 -2.52
N VAL A 113 5.51 -2.04 -3.72
CA VAL A 113 5.00 -2.81 -4.85
C VAL A 113 5.90 -2.72 -6.07
N GLY A 114 5.61 -3.53 -7.08
CA GLY A 114 6.31 -3.55 -8.35
C GLY A 114 7.47 -4.54 -8.38
N ARG A 115 8.11 -4.63 -9.54
CA ARG A 115 9.12 -5.65 -9.84
C ARG A 115 10.22 -5.72 -8.78
N GLU A 116 10.51 -6.92 -8.33
CA GLU A 116 11.56 -7.25 -7.36
C GLU A 116 12.83 -7.81 -7.99
N ASP A 117 12.73 -8.25 -9.24
CA ASP A 117 13.74 -8.99 -10.02
C ASP A 117 14.69 -8.09 -10.83
N ASN A 118 14.80 -6.83 -10.50
CA ASN A 118 15.72 -5.91 -11.15
C ASN A 118 16.64 -5.20 -10.14
N ASP A 119 17.71 -4.61 -10.64
CA ASP A 119 18.75 -3.92 -9.84
C ASP A 119 18.24 -2.76 -8.97
N LYS A 120 17.00 -2.33 -9.18
CA LYS A 120 16.38 -1.21 -8.45
C LYS A 120 15.30 -1.64 -7.48
N GLY A 121 14.70 -2.81 -7.67
CA GLY A 121 13.54 -3.28 -6.91
C GLY A 121 13.85 -4.23 -5.75
N TYR A 122 15.09 -4.70 -5.60
CA TYR A 122 15.42 -5.68 -4.57
C TYR A 122 15.24 -5.11 -3.13
N PRO A 123 14.73 -5.91 -2.19
CA PRO A 123 14.32 -5.42 -0.88
C PRO A 123 15.43 -4.71 -0.09
N LEU A 124 16.62 -5.28 -0.01
CA LEU A 124 17.71 -4.74 0.82
C LEU A 124 18.22 -3.36 0.39
N ARG A 125 17.92 -2.89 -0.81
CA ARG A 125 18.15 -1.51 -1.23
C ARG A 125 17.57 -0.52 -0.21
N PHE A 126 16.42 -0.87 0.37
CA PHE A 126 15.66 0.02 1.25
C PHE A 126 16.05 -0.07 2.72
N LEU A 127 17.02 -0.91 3.08
CA LEU A 127 17.42 -1.09 4.48
C LEU A 127 17.83 0.23 5.17
N PRO A 128 18.65 1.12 4.57
CA PRO A 128 19.03 2.37 5.23
C PRO A 128 17.84 3.29 5.52
N VAL A 129 16.99 3.51 4.52
CA VAL A 129 15.83 4.39 4.65
C VAL A 129 14.76 3.81 5.58
N LEU A 130 14.53 2.50 5.56
CA LEU A 130 13.57 1.87 6.45
C LEU A 130 14.03 1.86 7.91
N ARG A 131 15.31 1.75 8.17
CA ARG A 131 15.86 1.94 9.55
C ARG A 131 15.57 3.34 10.07
N GLU A 132 15.78 4.37 9.25
CA GLU A 132 15.45 5.76 9.58
C GLU A 132 13.94 5.91 9.86
N LEU A 133 13.11 5.43 8.93
CA LEU A 133 11.65 5.61 8.99
C LEU A 133 11.00 4.85 10.13
N ARG A 134 11.43 3.63 10.40
CA ARG A 134 10.89 2.84 11.51
C ARG A 134 11.28 3.40 12.88
N HIS A 135 12.43 4.06 12.97
CA HIS A 135 12.80 4.79 14.19
C HIS A 135 11.92 6.03 14.37
N LYS A 136 11.63 6.74 13.29
CA LYS A 136 10.81 7.96 13.33
C LYS A 136 9.30 7.67 13.45
N TYR A 137 8.82 6.59 12.85
CA TYR A 137 7.41 6.21 12.75
C TYR A 137 7.22 4.74 13.14
N PRO A 138 7.40 4.36 14.41
CA PRO A 138 7.44 2.96 14.85
C PRO A 138 6.12 2.21 14.63
N ASP A 139 4.99 2.93 14.61
CA ASP A 139 3.64 2.36 14.54
C ASP A 139 3.04 2.32 13.14
N ILE A 140 3.83 2.68 12.09
CA ILE A 140 3.36 2.55 10.72
C ILE A 140 3.64 1.14 10.22
N ASN A 141 2.61 0.46 9.77
CA ASN A 141 2.71 -0.88 9.21
C ASN A 141 3.38 -0.84 7.83
N LEU A 142 4.19 -1.86 7.58
CA LEU A 142 4.90 -2.05 6.32
C LEU A 142 4.49 -3.37 5.68
N SER A 143 4.00 -3.30 4.45
CA SER A 143 3.79 -4.43 3.57
C SER A 143 4.80 -4.37 2.42
N ILE A 144 5.36 -5.50 2.02
CA ILE A 144 6.29 -5.58 0.89
C ILE A 144 5.90 -6.75 0.01
N HIS A 145 5.77 -6.52 -1.30
CA HIS A 145 5.64 -7.61 -2.27
C HIS A 145 6.97 -8.34 -2.39
N ALA A 146 6.96 -9.66 -2.24
CA ALA A 146 8.15 -10.50 -2.38
C ALA A 146 7.76 -11.93 -2.76
N GLY A 147 8.62 -12.59 -3.54
CA GLY A 147 8.39 -13.96 -4.00
C GLY A 147 7.30 -14.08 -5.07
N GLU A 148 7.11 -13.03 -5.89
CA GLU A 148 6.21 -13.04 -7.04
C GLU A 148 6.87 -13.62 -8.30
N VAL A 149 8.20 -13.53 -8.40
CA VAL A 149 8.95 -13.97 -9.57
C VAL A 149 9.30 -15.47 -9.50
N ASP A 150 9.42 -16.10 -10.65
CA ASP A 150 9.66 -17.55 -10.75
C ASP A 150 11.08 -17.98 -10.34
N GLU A 151 12.07 -17.09 -10.48
CA GLU A 151 13.45 -17.43 -10.13
C GLU A 151 13.64 -17.50 -8.61
N PRO A 152 14.37 -18.51 -8.12
CA PRO A 152 14.73 -18.60 -6.71
C PRO A 152 15.50 -17.36 -6.25
N ASN A 153 15.04 -16.74 -5.16
CA ASN A 153 15.68 -15.57 -4.59
C ASN A 153 15.50 -15.53 -3.06
N THR A 154 16.12 -14.54 -2.42
CA THR A 154 16.07 -14.34 -0.97
C THR A 154 15.09 -13.24 -0.56
N HIS A 155 14.28 -12.73 -1.47
CA HIS A 155 13.50 -11.51 -1.27
C HIS A 155 12.49 -11.63 -0.13
N ILE A 156 11.88 -12.79 0.07
CA ILE A 156 10.97 -12.99 1.21
C ILE A 156 11.74 -12.87 2.53
N ARG A 157 12.88 -13.55 2.66
CA ARG A 157 13.75 -13.46 3.84
C ARG A 157 14.22 -12.02 4.07
N ASP A 158 14.66 -11.34 3.02
CA ASP A 158 15.15 -9.98 3.07
C ASP A 158 14.03 -9.01 3.50
N THR A 159 12.81 -9.27 3.07
CA THR A 159 11.61 -8.54 3.47
C THR A 159 11.33 -8.67 4.97
N LEU A 160 11.52 -9.85 5.55
CA LEU A 160 11.44 -10.04 7.00
C LEU A 160 12.53 -9.24 7.74
N LEU A 161 13.76 -9.23 7.22
CA LEU A 161 14.87 -8.43 7.80
C LEU A 161 14.57 -6.92 7.77
N LEU A 162 13.84 -6.45 6.77
CA LEU A 162 13.35 -5.07 6.71
C LEU A 162 12.23 -4.79 7.73
N GLY A 163 11.68 -5.83 8.34
CA GLY A 163 10.63 -5.76 9.37
C GLY A 163 9.24 -5.50 8.80
N ALA A 164 8.93 -6.03 7.62
CA ALA A 164 7.57 -6.02 7.11
C ALA A 164 6.65 -6.87 7.98
N GLN A 165 5.47 -6.36 8.29
CA GLN A 165 4.42 -7.11 8.99
C GLN A 165 3.57 -7.94 8.02
N ARG A 166 3.63 -7.64 6.72
CA ARG A 166 2.91 -8.37 5.68
C ARG A 166 3.79 -8.56 4.45
N ILE A 167 3.73 -9.74 3.87
CA ILE A 167 4.37 -10.09 2.59
C ILE A 167 3.27 -10.22 1.54
N GLY A 168 3.37 -9.45 0.45
CA GLY A 168 2.53 -9.65 -0.73
C GLY A 168 3.06 -10.84 -1.54
N HIS A 169 2.16 -11.61 -2.14
CA HIS A 169 2.43 -12.84 -2.89
C HIS A 169 3.03 -13.98 -2.05
N GLY A 170 4.31 -13.95 -1.76
CA GLY A 170 4.97 -14.98 -0.95
C GLY A 170 5.06 -16.35 -1.61
N VAL A 171 4.87 -16.48 -2.94
CA VAL A 171 4.77 -17.75 -3.65
C VAL A 171 6.04 -18.60 -3.48
N ASN A 172 7.22 -17.96 -3.56
CA ASN A 172 8.51 -18.64 -3.44
C ASN A 172 8.83 -19.13 -2.02
N LEU A 173 8.00 -18.80 -1.03
CA LEU A 173 8.20 -19.29 0.34
C LEU A 173 8.17 -20.81 0.42
N ILE A 174 7.40 -21.47 -0.44
CA ILE A 174 7.28 -22.92 -0.49
C ILE A 174 8.61 -23.62 -0.79
N THR A 175 9.54 -22.92 -1.44
CA THR A 175 10.88 -23.43 -1.78
C THR A 175 11.96 -23.03 -0.78
N ASP A 176 11.62 -22.28 0.27
CA ASP A 176 12.54 -21.78 1.31
C ASP A 176 12.10 -22.25 2.72
N PRO A 177 12.38 -23.52 3.08
CA PRO A 177 11.97 -24.07 4.37
C PRO A 177 12.63 -23.38 5.57
N GLU A 178 13.81 -22.78 5.40
CA GLU A 178 14.47 -22.02 6.47
C GLU A 178 13.69 -20.75 6.80
N THR A 179 13.29 -20.00 5.78
CA THR A 179 12.45 -18.81 5.97
C THR A 179 11.07 -19.17 6.53
N MET A 180 10.48 -20.29 6.10
CA MET A 180 9.23 -20.81 6.67
C MET A 180 9.37 -21.10 8.17
N LEU A 181 10.46 -21.74 8.60
CA LEU A 181 10.73 -21.99 10.00
C LEU A 181 10.91 -20.70 10.81
N ARG A 182 11.58 -19.72 10.26
CA ARG A 182 11.74 -18.39 10.89
C ARG A 182 10.38 -17.72 11.07
N MET A 183 9.52 -17.73 10.07
CA MET A 183 8.15 -17.18 10.17
C MET A 183 7.29 -17.92 11.18
N ARG A 184 7.45 -19.24 11.30
CA ARG A 184 6.71 -20.06 12.29
C ARG A 184 7.09 -19.75 13.74
N HIS A 185 8.36 -19.43 13.99
CA HIS A 185 8.91 -19.31 15.36
C HIS A 185 9.29 -17.86 15.71
N GLY A 186 9.20 -16.94 14.77
CA GLY A 186 9.49 -15.53 15.00
C GLY A 186 8.26 -14.70 15.35
N PRO A 187 8.47 -13.44 15.69
CA PRO A 187 7.39 -12.47 15.96
C PRO A 187 6.79 -11.85 14.68
N TYR A 188 6.80 -12.56 13.58
CA TYR A 188 6.39 -12.08 12.23
C TYR A 188 4.96 -12.42 11.92
#